data_daeb4699e87fb5df74629659f3f55b95
#
_entry.id   daeb4699e87fb5df74629659f3f55b95
#
_cell.length_a   1.000
_cell.length_b   1.000
_cell.length_c   1.000
_cell.angle_alpha   90.00
_cell.angle_beta   90.00
_cell.angle_gamma   90.00
#
_symmetry.space_group_name_H-M   'P 1'
#
loop_
_entity.id
_entity.type
_entity.pdbx_description
1 polymer ?
#
loop_
_entity_poly.entity_id
_entity_poly.type
_entity_poly.pdbx_seq_one_letter_code
_entity_poly.pdbx_strand_id
1 'polypeptide(L)'
;MTCAERGDQMKAPDNHAIQLFEDQKIRVAWDAEREEWYFSVQDVVAVLSESTDPKQYIKKMRARDPQLSANWGTICTPVQMLAADGKQRKVQAANTEGILRIIQSIPSPKAEPFKRWLAQVGRERIE
;
A
#
# COMPACT_ATOMS: atom_id res chain seq x y z
N MET A 1 -25.57 -19.60 -8.41
CA MET A 1 -25.44 -19.15 -8.41
C MET A 1 -25.09 -18.72 -8.19
N THR A 2 -24.90 -18.69 -7.83
CA THR A 2 -24.72 -18.14 -7.58
C THR A 2 -23.97 -17.76 -7.55
N CYS A 3 -23.67 -17.86 -7.47
CA CYS A 3 -23.05 -17.38 -7.45
C CYS A 3 -22.64 -16.83 -7.64
N ALA A 4 -22.75 -16.77 -7.78
CA ALA A 4 -22.51 -16.14 -8.01
C ALA A 4 -22.22 -15.63 -7.85
N GLU A 5 -22.26 -15.75 -7.60
CA GLU A 5 -22.17 -15.20 -7.38
C GLU A 5 -21.44 -14.87 -7.10
N ARG A 6 -21.18 -15.17 -6.84
CA ARG A 6 -20.40 -14.68 -6.57
C ARG A 6 -19.65 -14.22 -7.08
N GLY A 7 -19.45 -14.46 -7.49
CA GLY A 7 -18.56 -13.89 -8.16
C GLY A 7 -18.68 -12.54 -8.48
N ASP A 8 -19.27 -12.22 -8.46
CA ASP A 8 -19.35 -11.18 -8.70
C ASP A 8 -19.25 -10.30 -7.86
N GLN A 9 -19.62 -10.52 -7.15
CA GLN A 9 -19.50 -9.77 -6.31
C GLN A 9 -18.30 -9.38 -6.02
N MET A 10 -17.64 -9.99 -6.26
CA MET A 10 -16.48 -9.70 -5.96
C MET A 10 -15.83 -8.68 -6.64
N LYS A 11 -16.30 -8.03 -7.49
CA LYS A 11 -15.61 -7.15 -8.17
C LYS A 11 -15.30 -5.94 -7.51
N ALA A 12 -16.19 -5.09 -7.21
CA ALA A 12 -15.92 -3.85 -6.53
C ALA A 12 -15.26 -4.08 -5.20
N PRO A 13 -15.77 -5.00 -4.41
CA PRO A 13 -15.12 -5.28 -3.13
C PRO A 13 -13.70 -5.75 -3.31
N ASP A 14 -13.44 -6.42 -4.41
CA ASP A 14 -12.11 -6.96 -4.62
C ASP A 14 -11.09 -5.90 -4.94
N ASN A 15 -11.54 -4.72 -5.33
CA ASN A 15 -10.62 -3.64 -5.64
C ASN A 15 -10.09 -2.96 -4.40
N HIS A 16 -10.72 -3.23 -3.26
CA HIS A 16 -10.30 -2.62 -2.00
C HIS A 16 -10.21 -3.71 -0.96
N ALA A 17 -9.01 -3.96 -0.49
CA ALA A 17 -8.80 -5.03 0.46
C ALA A 17 -7.83 -4.60 1.54
N ILE A 18 -7.74 -5.43 2.57
CA ILE A 18 -6.76 -5.26 3.62
C ILE A 18 -5.92 -6.51 3.63
N GLN A 19 -4.61 -6.35 3.53
CA GLN A 19 -3.67 -7.45 3.63
C GLN A 19 -2.95 -7.34 4.96
N LEU A 20 -2.57 -8.47 5.51
CA LEU A 20 -1.90 -8.50 6.80
C LEU A 20 -0.43 -8.80 6.64
N PHE A 21 0.40 -8.00 7.28
CA PHE A 21 1.82 -8.27 7.42
C PHE A 21 2.10 -8.33 8.91
N GLU A 22 2.42 -9.51 9.41
CA GLU A 22 2.69 -9.70 10.85
C GLU A 22 1.56 -9.11 11.70
N ASP A 23 0.32 -9.41 11.30
CA ASP A 23 -0.90 -8.94 11.99
C ASP A 23 -1.14 -7.44 11.89
N GLN A 24 -0.31 -6.73 11.13
CA GLN A 24 -0.54 -5.31 10.87
C GLN A 24 -1.34 -5.16 9.59
N LYS A 25 -2.34 -4.31 9.63
CA LYS A 25 -3.23 -4.11 8.49
C LYS A 25 -2.67 -3.12 7.50
N ILE A 26 -2.63 -3.52 6.23
CA ILE A 26 -2.19 -2.64 5.15
C ILE A 26 -3.29 -2.61 4.11
N ARG A 27 -3.82 -1.43 3.86
CA ARG A 27 -4.88 -1.27 2.87
C ARG A 27 -4.28 -1.35 1.48
N VAL A 28 -4.96 -2.07 0.59
CA VAL A 28 -4.52 -2.23 -0.79
C VAL A 28 -5.69 -2.00 -1.72
N ALA A 29 -5.40 -1.68 -2.95
CA ALA A 29 -6.42 -1.50 -3.98
C ALA A 29 -5.87 -2.04 -5.30
N TRP A 30 -6.72 -2.72 -6.06
CA TRP A 30 -6.35 -3.26 -7.36
C TRP A 30 -6.77 -2.29 -8.46
N ASP A 31 -5.83 -1.92 -9.30
CA ASP A 31 -6.10 -1.06 -10.46
C ASP A 31 -6.22 -1.97 -11.68
N ALA A 32 -7.45 -2.19 -12.12
CA ALA A 32 -7.71 -3.11 -13.22
C ALA A 32 -7.15 -2.61 -14.55
N GLU A 33 -7.08 -1.30 -14.73
CA GLU A 33 -6.55 -0.74 -15.96
C GLU A 33 -5.06 -0.98 -16.12
N ARG A 34 -4.34 -0.80 -15.03
CA ARG A 34 -2.89 -0.98 -15.03
C ARG A 34 -2.49 -2.37 -14.60
N GLU A 35 -3.45 -3.14 -14.10
CA GLU A 35 -3.23 -4.50 -13.63
C GLU A 35 -2.14 -4.55 -12.58
N GLU A 36 -2.24 -3.70 -11.59
CA GLU A 36 -1.27 -3.70 -10.50
C GLU A 36 -1.93 -3.30 -9.20
N TRP A 37 -1.31 -3.73 -8.10
CA TRP A 37 -1.75 -3.38 -6.76
C TRP A 37 -1.19 -2.03 -6.36
N TYR A 38 -2.01 -1.29 -5.61
CA TYR A 38 -1.56 -0.07 -4.94
C TYR A 38 -1.69 -0.28 -3.45
N PHE A 39 -0.70 0.18 -2.71
CA PHE A 39 -0.62 -0.01 -1.27
C PHE A 39 -0.62 1.35 -0.58
N SER A 40 -1.31 1.43 0.57
CA SER A 40 -1.35 2.67 1.34
C SER A 40 0.06 2.97 1.87
N VAL A 41 0.62 4.10 1.44
CA VAL A 41 1.96 4.49 1.86
C VAL A 41 2.01 4.68 3.37
N GLN A 42 0.97 5.31 3.93
CA GLN A 42 0.93 5.55 5.36
C GLN A 42 0.94 4.25 6.15
N ASP A 43 0.18 3.26 5.69
CA ASP A 43 0.13 1.97 6.39
C ASP A 43 1.48 1.26 6.33
N VAL A 44 2.12 1.29 5.16
CA VAL A 44 3.43 0.66 4.98
C VAL A 44 4.48 1.32 5.88
N VAL A 45 4.49 2.64 5.88
CA VAL A 45 5.45 3.38 6.70
C VAL A 45 5.21 3.11 8.17
N ALA A 46 3.95 3.05 8.59
CA ALA A 46 3.63 2.78 10.00
C ALA A 46 4.17 1.42 10.43
N VAL A 47 4.02 0.40 9.59
CA VAL A 47 4.49 -0.94 9.91
C VAL A 47 6.00 -1.00 9.97
N LEU A 48 6.67 -0.42 8.99
CA LEU A 48 8.12 -0.52 8.90
C LEU A 48 8.84 0.34 9.93
N SER A 49 8.35 1.54 10.16
CA SER A 49 9.00 2.45 11.09
C SER A 49 8.54 2.24 12.53
N GLU A 50 7.40 1.56 12.70
CA GLU A 50 6.75 1.37 13.99
C GLU A 50 6.42 2.70 14.65
N SER A 51 6.21 3.73 13.83
CA SER A 51 5.89 5.05 14.32
C SER A 51 4.41 5.17 14.65
N THR A 52 4.10 5.88 15.71
CA THR A 52 2.72 6.17 16.06
C THR A 52 2.18 7.34 15.24
N ASP A 53 3.06 8.03 14.52
CA ASP A 53 2.67 9.15 13.67
C ASP A 53 3.33 8.99 12.29
N PRO A 54 2.76 8.12 11.45
CA PRO A 54 3.37 7.87 10.14
C PRO A 54 3.39 9.08 9.23
N LYS A 55 2.43 9.99 9.35
CA LYS A 55 2.44 11.19 8.52
C LYS A 55 3.65 12.05 8.82
N GLN A 56 3.97 12.21 10.08
CA GLN A 56 5.14 12.97 10.48
C GLN A 56 6.42 12.26 10.04
N TYR A 57 6.44 10.94 10.14
CA TYR A 57 7.58 10.17 9.69
C TYR A 57 7.83 10.38 8.20
N ILE A 58 6.76 10.35 7.40
CA ILE A 58 6.87 10.57 5.96
C ILE A 58 7.44 11.96 5.67
N LYS A 59 6.96 12.96 6.39
CA LYS A 59 7.43 14.33 6.21
C LYS A 59 8.93 14.43 6.46
N LYS A 60 9.39 13.82 7.55
CA LYS A 60 10.80 13.84 7.89
C LYS A 60 11.64 13.04 6.89
N MET A 61 11.11 11.91 6.45
CA MET A 61 11.78 11.08 5.48
C MET A 61 12.01 11.84 4.18
N ARG A 62 10.99 12.54 3.71
CA ARG A 62 11.10 13.33 2.49
C ARG A 62 12.09 14.48 2.65
N ALA A 63 12.14 15.05 3.85
CA ALA A 63 13.06 16.18 4.10
C ALA A 63 14.52 15.74 4.04
N ARG A 64 14.81 14.50 4.45
CA ARG A 64 16.21 14.07 4.46
C ARG A 64 16.62 13.31 3.19
N ASP A 65 15.69 13.06 2.26
CA ASP A 65 15.98 12.36 1.02
C ASP A 65 15.48 13.20 -0.14
N PRO A 66 16.34 14.08 -0.69
CA PRO A 66 15.90 14.99 -1.76
C PRO A 66 15.43 14.28 -3.02
N GLN A 67 16.03 13.14 -3.35
CA GLN A 67 15.60 12.39 -4.52
C GLN A 67 14.21 11.82 -4.34
N LEU A 68 13.94 11.29 -3.16
CA LEU A 68 12.63 10.77 -2.86
C LEU A 68 11.59 11.89 -2.94
N SER A 69 11.91 13.03 -2.36
CA SER A 69 10.99 14.16 -2.35
C SER A 69 10.71 14.66 -3.76
N ALA A 70 11.75 14.74 -4.59
CA ALA A 70 11.62 15.23 -5.97
C ALA A 70 10.73 14.29 -6.80
N ASN A 71 10.75 13.00 -6.50
CA ASN A 71 10.01 12.02 -7.26
C ASN A 71 8.71 11.57 -6.58
N TRP A 72 8.36 12.24 -5.48
CA TRP A 72 7.21 11.79 -4.68
C TRP A 72 5.92 11.73 -5.49
N GLY A 73 5.68 12.73 -6.33
CA GLY A 73 4.47 12.75 -7.15
C GLY A 73 4.42 11.67 -8.22
N THR A 74 5.59 11.15 -8.60
CA THR A 74 5.65 10.04 -9.56
C THR A 74 5.50 8.70 -8.84
N ILE A 75 6.07 8.60 -7.63
CA ILE A 75 6.03 7.38 -6.85
C ILE A 75 4.66 7.13 -6.27
N CYS A 76 4.00 8.18 -5.80
CA CYS A 76 2.73 8.07 -5.09
C CYS A 76 1.60 8.72 -5.86
N THR A 77 0.41 8.15 -5.71
CA THR A 77 -0.79 8.70 -6.33
C THR A 77 -1.94 8.53 -5.35
N PRO A 78 -2.92 9.44 -5.34
CA PRO A 78 -4.07 9.26 -4.46
C PRO A 78 -4.99 8.18 -5.01
N VAL A 79 -5.39 7.27 -4.14
CA VAL A 79 -6.26 6.16 -4.49
C VAL A 79 -7.34 6.06 -3.43
N GLN A 80 -8.58 5.80 -3.87
CA GLN A 80 -9.69 5.62 -2.95
C GLN A 80 -9.49 4.37 -2.12
N MET A 81 -9.52 4.51 -0.81
CA MET A 81 -9.40 3.38 0.10
C MET A 81 -10.30 3.60 1.30
N LEU A 82 -10.61 2.52 2.00
CA LEU A 82 -11.46 2.58 3.17
C LEU A 82 -10.72 3.22 4.33
N ALA A 83 -11.30 4.23 4.92
CA ALA A 83 -10.72 4.90 6.07
C ALA A 83 -11.20 4.24 7.37
N ALA A 84 -10.59 4.64 8.48
CA ALA A 84 -10.94 4.07 9.78
C ALA A 84 -12.41 4.31 10.15
N ASP A 85 -12.99 5.39 9.64
CA ASP A 85 -14.38 5.71 9.94
C ASP A 85 -15.37 4.98 9.02
N GLY A 86 -14.87 4.09 8.17
CA GLY A 86 -15.72 3.32 7.27
C GLY A 86 -16.05 4.02 5.96
N LYS A 87 -15.54 5.22 5.76
CA LYS A 87 -15.81 5.97 4.54
C LYS A 87 -14.66 5.83 3.55
N GLN A 88 -15.00 5.97 2.27
CA GLN A 88 -14.00 6.00 1.22
C GLN A 88 -13.30 7.34 1.21
N ARG A 89 -11.97 7.32 1.22
CA ARG A 89 -11.19 8.54 1.16
C ARG A 89 -10.00 8.34 0.26
N LYS A 90 -9.50 9.41 -0.31
CA LYS A 90 -8.30 9.33 -1.12
C LYS A 90 -7.08 9.25 -0.20
N VAL A 91 -6.26 8.25 -0.43
CA VAL A 91 -5.10 7.95 0.40
C VAL A 91 -3.88 7.90 -0.53
N GLN A 92 -2.77 8.46 -0.07
CA GLN A 92 -1.53 8.36 -0.83
C GLN A 92 -1.14 6.90 -0.95
N ALA A 93 -0.97 6.43 -2.17
CA ALA A 93 -0.68 5.03 -2.43
C ALA A 93 0.44 4.91 -3.45
N ALA A 94 1.08 3.75 -3.50
CA ALA A 94 2.12 3.47 -4.46
C ALA A 94 2.02 2.02 -4.90
N ASN A 95 2.45 1.77 -6.13
CA ASN A 95 2.48 0.39 -6.62
C ASN A 95 3.70 -0.32 -6.04
N THR A 96 3.91 -1.58 -6.42
CA THR A 96 4.99 -2.37 -5.86
C THR A 96 6.34 -1.68 -6.01
N GLU A 97 6.60 -1.15 -7.19
CA GLU A 97 7.86 -0.45 -7.45
C GLU A 97 8.03 0.76 -6.55
N GLY A 98 6.96 1.55 -6.42
CA GLY A 98 7.01 2.74 -5.57
C GLY A 98 7.21 2.39 -4.12
N ILE A 99 6.55 1.33 -3.65
CA ILE A 99 6.72 0.88 -2.27
C ILE A 99 8.16 0.44 -2.03
N LEU A 100 8.75 -0.27 -2.99
CA LEU A 100 10.15 -0.70 -2.85
C LEU A 100 11.08 0.50 -2.73
N ARG A 101 10.81 1.57 -3.49
CA ARG A 101 11.61 2.78 -3.38
C ARG A 101 11.49 3.42 -2.00
N ILE A 102 10.27 3.44 -1.46
CA ILE A 102 10.03 4.01 -0.15
C ILE A 102 10.73 3.18 0.93
N ILE A 103 10.69 1.86 0.80
CA ILE A 103 11.34 0.97 1.76
C ILE A 103 12.84 1.28 1.87
N GLN A 104 13.48 1.64 0.76
CA GLN A 104 14.90 1.96 0.77
C GLN A 104 15.23 3.14 1.68
N SER A 105 14.26 3.99 1.93
CA SER A 105 14.46 5.17 2.76
C SER A 105 14.11 4.94 4.23
N ILE A 106 13.68 3.73 4.58
CA ILE A 106 13.28 3.41 5.94
C ILE A 106 14.22 2.35 6.50
N PRO A 107 15.12 2.71 7.42
CA PRO A 107 15.99 1.73 8.06
C PRO A 107 15.17 0.90 9.04
N SER A 108 14.85 -0.32 8.67
CA SER A 108 14.01 -1.17 9.48
C SER A 108 14.43 -2.62 9.34
N PRO A 109 14.50 -3.38 10.46
CA PRO A 109 14.78 -4.81 10.37
C PRO A 109 13.65 -5.56 9.67
N LYS A 110 12.48 -4.94 9.52
CA LYS A 110 11.36 -5.57 8.83
C LYS A 110 11.40 -5.39 7.33
N ALA A 111 12.38 -4.64 6.81
CA ALA A 111 12.43 -4.33 5.38
C ALA A 111 12.52 -5.58 4.52
N GLU A 112 13.40 -6.52 4.86
CA GLU A 112 13.55 -7.73 4.07
C GLU A 112 12.33 -8.63 4.10
N PRO A 113 11.78 -8.98 5.27
CA PRO A 113 10.55 -9.78 5.27
C PRO A 113 9.39 -9.05 4.61
N PHE A 114 9.34 -7.73 4.70
CA PHE A 114 8.29 -6.97 4.05
C PHE A 114 8.40 -7.06 2.53
N LYS A 115 9.61 -7.02 2.00
CA LYS A 115 9.80 -7.16 0.55
C LYS A 115 9.31 -8.51 0.06
N ARG A 116 9.56 -9.57 0.84
CA ARG A 116 9.07 -10.90 0.49
C ARG A 116 7.55 -10.96 0.52
N TRP A 117 6.95 -10.36 1.52
CA TRP A 117 5.51 -10.28 1.63
C TRP A 117 4.92 -9.53 0.45
N LEU A 118 5.56 -8.42 0.07
CA LEU A 118 5.12 -7.59 -1.04
C LEU A 118 5.11 -8.39 -2.35
N ALA A 119 6.17 -9.15 -2.59
CA ALA A 119 6.27 -9.96 -3.79
C ALA A 119 5.19 -11.04 -3.81
N GLN A 120 4.88 -11.61 -2.66
CA GLN A 120 3.86 -12.64 -2.57
C GLN A 120 2.47 -12.09 -2.86
N VAL A 121 2.15 -10.93 -2.28
CA VAL A 121 0.87 -10.30 -2.51
C VAL A 121 0.69 -9.98 -4.00
N GLY A 122 1.75 -9.46 -4.62
CA GLY A 122 1.70 -9.15 -6.04
C GLY A 122 1.44 -10.37 -6.89
N ARG A 123 2.04 -11.50 -6.52
CA ARG A 123 1.84 -12.72 -7.28
C ARG A 123 0.44 -13.28 -7.13
N GLU A 124 -0.14 -13.16 -5.95
CA GLU A 124 -1.46 -13.72 -5.70
C GLU A 124 -2.51 -13.16 -6.63
N ARG A 125 -2.32 -11.95 -7.09
CA ARG A 125 -3.31 -11.33 -7.93
C ARG A 125 -3.30 -11.86 -9.35
N ILE A 126 -2.19 -12.41 -9.75
CA ILE A 126 -2.06 -12.90 -11.12
C ILE A 126 -3.00 -14.08 -11.37
N GLU A 127 -3.31 -14.80 -10.33
CA GLU A 127 -4.25 -15.88 -10.44
C GLU A 127 -5.57 -15.42 -10.94
#